data_b49f0ea3af01ad31d6e4988856e5568d
#
_entry.id   b49f0ea3af01ad31d6e4988856e5568d
#
_cell.length_a   1.000
_cell.length_b   1.000
_cell.length_c   1.000
_cell.angle_alpha   90.00
_cell.angle_beta   90.00
_cell.angle_gamma   90.00
#
_symmetry.space_group_name_H-M   'P 1'
#
loop_
_entity.id
_entity.type
_entity.pdbx_description
1 polymer ?
#
loop_
_entity_poly.entity_id
_entity_poly.type
_entity_poly.pdbx_seq_one_letter_code
_entity_poly.pdbx_strand_id
1 'polypeptide(L)'
;MALRRWSGLVVAAVVLLGACGSGGDGAATDTAEPSSVDTSAVVETTPAGSEPTAEQAPGSLNAIGPTPAEVDPDGMKHSGIAASGEFTTNTVDIAPATQQPDVRTYVVHVETSTGLDANEVAGYVQQVLDSPRGWVGYRGVAFHLVADASAADFALNLSSPPTVDIGCGALDTGGTWSCRVGNQVFLNVDRWWFATPTWNGYLLDDYRAYMINHEVGHYLGFGHVTCPAAGSASPVMQQQSITLNGCEPNPWPDVTGEKNG
;
A
#
# COMPACT_ATOMS: atom_id res chain seq x y z
N MET A 1 14.08 -47.70 20.87
CA MET A 1 13.61 -48.82 20.04
C MET A 1 12.33 -48.42 19.31
N ALA A 2 12.36 -48.40 18.05
CA ALA A 2 11.55 -48.70 16.89
C ALA A 2 11.52 -47.56 15.89
N LEU A 3 12.44 -47.64 14.91
CA LEU A 3 12.38 -46.94 13.61
C LEU A 3 11.21 -47.51 12.77
N ARG A 4 10.39 -46.66 12.18
CA ARG A 4 9.61 -47.04 11.01
C ARG A 4 10.00 -46.17 9.82
N ARG A 5 10.67 -46.83 8.87
CA ARG A 5 10.91 -46.35 7.48
C ARG A 5 9.59 -46.52 6.70
N TRP A 6 9.24 -45.54 5.90
CA TRP A 6 8.31 -45.77 4.77
C TRP A 6 8.97 -45.33 3.48
N SER A 7 8.93 -46.31 2.60
CA SER A 7 9.53 -46.31 1.26
C SER A 7 8.64 -45.59 0.24
N GLY A 8 9.27 -45.10 -0.80
CA GLY A 8 8.71 -44.29 -1.87
C GLY A 8 7.78 -45.00 -2.83
N LEU A 9 7.10 -44.18 -3.59
CA LEU A 9 6.52 -44.57 -4.87
C LEU A 9 6.82 -43.47 -5.91
N VAL A 10 7.62 -43.88 -6.89
CA VAL A 10 7.91 -43.11 -8.13
C VAL A 10 6.82 -43.49 -9.13
N VAL A 11 6.12 -42.50 -9.67
CA VAL A 11 5.27 -42.69 -10.85
C VAL A 11 5.80 -41.81 -11.97
N ALA A 12 6.33 -42.46 -12.98
CA ALA A 12 6.71 -41.87 -14.25
C ALA A 12 5.47 -41.69 -15.14
N ALA A 13 5.29 -40.56 -15.74
CA ALA A 13 4.28 -40.34 -16.77
C ALA A 13 4.93 -39.90 -18.09
N VAL A 14 4.45 -40.57 -19.09
CA VAL A 14 4.90 -40.67 -20.48
C VAL A 14 4.59 -39.43 -21.29
N VAL A 15 5.55 -39.03 -22.12
CA VAL A 15 5.45 -38.02 -23.18
C VAL A 15 4.74 -38.62 -24.38
N LEU A 16 3.78 -37.92 -24.97
CA LEU A 16 3.26 -38.17 -26.31
C LEU A 16 3.40 -36.91 -27.18
N LEU A 17 4.29 -37.02 -28.14
CA LEU A 17 4.47 -36.12 -29.28
C LEU A 17 3.39 -36.43 -30.33
N GLY A 18 2.76 -35.40 -30.87
CA GLY A 18 1.94 -35.50 -32.06
C GLY A 18 2.23 -34.32 -32.99
N ALA A 19 2.76 -34.67 -34.18
CA ALA A 19 3.19 -33.74 -35.20
C ALA A 19 2.22 -33.72 -36.40
N CYS A 20 2.32 -32.64 -37.18
CA CYS A 20 2.03 -32.48 -38.61
C CYS A 20 0.63 -32.16 -39.11
N GLY A 21 0.61 -31.15 -40.00
CA GLY A 21 -0.41 -30.93 -40.99
C GLY A 21 -0.29 -29.59 -41.72
N SER A 22 0.33 -29.61 -42.86
CA SER A 22 0.67 -28.58 -43.84
C SER A 22 -0.44 -28.25 -44.84
N GLY A 23 -0.33 -27.07 -45.46
CA GLY A 23 -0.85 -26.78 -46.83
C GLY A 23 -2.01 -25.76 -46.84
N GLY A 24 -1.92 -24.70 -47.62
CA GLY A 24 -1.94 -24.48 -48.99
C GLY A 24 -2.10 -23.05 -49.44
N ASP A 25 -1.48 -22.72 -50.53
CA ASP A 25 -1.39 -21.49 -51.28
C ASP A 25 -2.70 -20.95 -51.86
N GLY A 26 -2.73 -19.62 -52.14
CA GLY A 26 -3.75 -19.04 -53.00
C GLY A 26 -3.50 -17.53 -53.24
N ALA A 27 -2.68 -17.22 -54.24
CA ALA A 27 -2.51 -15.90 -54.80
C ALA A 27 -3.64 -15.52 -55.75
N ALA A 28 -4.10 -14.26 -55.72
CA ALA A 28 -4.65 -13.60 -56.91
C ALA A 28 -4.50 -12.08 -56.78
N THR A 29 -3.79 -11.54 -57.70
CA THR A 29 -3.64 -10.12 -58.08
C THR A 29 -4.93 -9.62 -58.71
N ASP A 30 -5.33 -8.38 -58.40
CA ASP A 30 -5.87 -7.52 -59.47
C ASP A 30 -5.68 -6.03 -59.20
N THR A 31 -5.28 -5.36 -60.27
CA THR A 31 -4.89 -3.95 -60.41
C THR A 31 -6.08 -3.12 -60.89
N ALA A 32 -6.33 -1.95 -60.31
CA ALA A 32 -6.87 -0.78 -61.04
C ALA A 32 -6.85 0.50 -60.18
N GLU A 33 -6.13 1.49 -60.60
CA GLU A 33 -6.27 2.91 -60.32
C GLU A 33 -6.91 3.58 -61.54
N PRO A 34 -7.26 4.91 -61.59
CA PRO A 34 -7.65 5.85 -60.54
C PRO A 34 -8.96 6.60 -60.89
N SER A 35 -9.53 7.32 -59.92
CA SER A 35 -10.34 8.51 -60.25
C SER A 35 -10.36 9.50 -59.07
N SER A 36 -9.84 10.66 -59.33
CA SER A 36 -9.87 11.88 -58.54
C SER A 36 -11.27 12.46 -58.42
N VAL A 37 -11.71 12.82 -57.23
CA VAL A 37 -12.65 13.94 -57.00
C VAL A 37 -12.28 14.65 -55.71
N ASP A 38 -12.06 15.91 -55.85
CA ASP A 38 -11.87 17.00 -54.92
C ASP A 38 -13.10 17.12 -53.98
N THR A 39 -12.91 17.47 -52.72
CA THR A 39 -13.60 18.59 -52.07
C THR A 39 -13.64 18.45 -50.51
N SER A 40 -13.15 19.51 -49.89
CA SER A 40 -13.53 20.07 -48.59
C SER A 40 -13.14 19.34 -47.33
N ALA A 41 -12.14 19.87 -46.69
CA ALA A 41 -11.79 19.65 -45.29
C ALA A 41 -12.96 20.00 -44.36
N VAL A 42 -13.54 19.00 -43.74
CA VAL A 42 -14.22 19.16 -42.46
C VAL A 42 -13.19 18.79 -41.42
N VAL A 43 -12.76 19.78 -40.67
CA VAL A 43 -11.97 19.56 -39.44
C VAL A 43 -12.87 18.94 -38.42
N GLU A 44 -12.85 17.63 -38.35
CA GLU A 44 -13.47 16.87 -37.25
C GLU A 44 -12.48 16.94 -36.08
N THR A 45 -12.80 17.81 -35.12
CA THR A 45 -12.12 17.88 -33.85
C THR A 45 -12.46 16.60 -33.09
N THR A 46 -11.55 15.64 -33.13
CA THR A 46 -11.55 14.49 -32.24
C THR A 46 -11.50 15.00 -30.80
N PRO A 47 -12.44 14.67 -29.93
CA PRO A 47 -12.30 15.00 -28.52
C PRO A 47 -11.05 14.29 -28.00
N ALA A 48 -10.13 15.08 -27.44
CA ALA A 48 -8.96 14.58 -26.74
C ALA A 48 -9.43 13.51 -25.75
N GLY A 49 -8.89 12.30 -25.89
CA GLY A 49 -9.08 11.23 -24.94
C GLY A 49 -8.70 11.74 -23.56
N SER A 50 -9.63 11.67 -22.63
CA SER A 50 -9.35 11.92 -21.23
C SER A 50 -8.28 10.93 -20.80
N GLU A 51 -7.07 11.43 -20.52
CA GLU A 51 -6.09 10.65 -19.75
C GLU A 51 -6.79 10.16 -18.48
N PRO A 52 -6.57 8.92 -18.05
CA PRO A 52 -7.10 8.46 -16.78
C PRO A 52 -6.52 9.39 -15.72
N THR A 53 -7.40 10.20 -15.12
CA THR A 53 -7.07 11.01 -13.95
C THR A 53 -6.55 10.04 -12.91
N ALA A 54 -5.28 10.13 -12.56
CA ALA A 54 -4.74 9.42 -11.41
C ALA A 54 -5.64 9.79 -10.22
N GLU A 55 -6.36 8.81 -9.69
CA GLU A 55 -7.20 8.99 -8.51
C GLU A 55 -6.27 9.49 -7.39
N GLN A 56 -6.41 10.76 -7.05
CA GLN A 56 -5.63 11.38 -5.99
C GLN A 56 -5.88 10.61 -4.69
N ALA A 57 -4.81 10.41 -3.93
CA ALA A 57 -4.92 9.95 -2.55
C ALA A 57 -5.95 10.80 -1.78
N PRO A 58 -6.62 10.20 -0.77
CA PRO A 58 -7.69 10.87 -0.02
C PRO A 58 -7.25 12.26 0.45
N GLY A 59 -8.19 13.19 0.46
CA GLY A 59 -7.98 14.63 0.65
C GLY A 59 -6.96 14.96 1.73
N SER A 60 -5.97 15.74 1.33
CA SER A 60 -4.80 16.10 2.13
C SER A 60 -5.19 16.54 3.53
N LEU A 61 -4.69 15.82 4.53
CA LEU A 61 -4.60 16.39 5.88
C LEU A 61 -3.66 17.60 5.76
N ASN A 62 -4.20 18.80 5.92
CA ASN A 62 -3.43 20.06 5.94
C ASN A 62 -2.46 20.21 7.14
N ALA A 63 -2.12 19.10 7.78
CA ALA A 63 -1.10 19.04 8.79
C ALA A 63 0.27 19.19 8.12
N ILE A 64 0.67 20.44 7.87
CA ILE A 64 2.07 20.75 7.61
C ILE A 64 2.82 20.33 8.87
N GLY A 65 3.69 19.34 8.74
CA GLY A 65 4.54 18.91 9.84
C GLY A 65 5.41 20.06 10.35
N PRO A 66 5.96 19.95 11.56
CA PRO A 66 6.85 20.94 12.12
C PRO A 66 8.12 21.07 11.25
N THR A 67 8.86 22.14 11.42
CA THR A 67 10.24 22.19 10.91
C THR A 67 11.04 21.06 11.57
N PRO A 68 11.76 20.22 10.81
CA PRO A 68 12.59 19.18 11.39
C PRO A 68 13.61 19.78 12.35
N ALA A 69 13.75 19.19 13.54
CA ALA A 69 14.78 19.58 14.50
C ALA A 69 16.16 19.07 14.10
N GLU A 70 16.20 17.94 13.38
CA GLU A 70 17.43 17.30 12.89
C GLU A 70 17.18 16.68 11.51
N VAL A 71 18.23 16.65 10.69
CA VAL A 71 18.27 15.95 9.39
C VAL A 71 19.57 15.18 9.33
N ASP A 72 19.48 13.86 9.19
CA ASP A 72 20.64 12.99 9.08
C ASP A 72 21.40 13.20 7.75
N PRO A 73 22.65 12.74 7.67
CA PRO A 73 23.46 12.86 6.43
C PRO A 73 22.84 12.21 5.20
N ASP A 74 21.99 11.19 5.38
CA ASP A 74 21.24 10.52 4.32
C ASP A 74 19.92 11.21 3.96
N GLY A 75 19.55 12.29 4.70
CA GLY A 75 18.36 13.09 4.47
C GLY A 75 17.13 12.68 5.31
N MET A 76 17.28 11.73 6.23
CA MET A 76 16.22 11.37 7.16
C MET A 76 15.92 12.55 8.11
N LYS A 77 14.64 12.88 8.27
CA LYS A 77 14.20 14.03 9.06
C LYS A 77 13.60 13.58 10.38
N HIS A 78 13.90 14.31 11.45
CA HIS A 78 13.43 14.06 12.80
C HIS A 78 12.80 15.33 13.38
N SER A 79 11.62 15.20 13.99
CA SER A 79 10.93 16.32 14.65
C SER A 79 11.55 16.69 16.01
N GLY A 80 12.20 15.74 16.66
CA GLY A 80 12.67 15.89 18.03
C GLY A 80 11.53 15.91 19.06
N ILE A 81 10.31 15.51 18.68
CA ILE A 81 9.15 15.53 19.56
C ILE A 81 9.30 14.48 20.66
N ALA A 82 9.04 14.92 21.91
CA ALA A 82 9.09 14.05 23.07
C ALA A 82 7.80 13.22 23.20
N ALA A 83 7.91 12.04 23.82
CA ALA A 83 6.75 11.28 24.23
C ALA A 83 5.94 12.01 25.29
N SER A 84 4.61 12.07 25.13
CA SER A 84 3.71 12.46 26.20
C SER A 84 3.18 11.25 26.98
N GLY A 85 3.09 10.08 26.31
CA GLY A 85 2.45 8.91 26.85
C GLY A 85 0.93 9.04 27.00
N GLU A 86 0.36 10.18 26.59
CA GLU A 86 -1.06 10.47 26.64
C GLU A 86 -1.65 10.44 25.23
N PHE A 87 -2.88 9.91 25.10
CA PHE A 87 -3.52 9.74 23.80
C PHE A 87 -4.94 10.31 23.80
N THR A 88 -5.32 10.88 22.65
CA THR A 88 -6.71 11.08 22.28
C THR A 88 -7.14 9.94 21.36
N THR A 89 -8.39 9.49 21.49
CA THR A 89 -8.98 8.46 20.63
C THR A 89 -10.05 9.08 19.76
N ASN A 90 -10.24 8.58 18.55
CA ASN A 90 -11.36 9.00 17.72
C ASN A 90 -12.69 8.80 18.45
N THR A 91 -13.61 9.73 18.22
CA THR A 91 -14.99 9.67 18.72
C THR A 91 -15.99 9.46 17.59
N VAL A 92 -15.53 9.46 16.35
CA VAL A 92 -16.34 9.19 15.16
C VAL A 92 -16.42 7.68 14.91
N ASP A 93 -17.56 7.25 14.39
CA ASP A 93 -17.83 5.89 13.94
C ASP A 93 -18.10 5.96 12.44
N ILE A 94 -17.31 5.23 11.64
CA ILE A 94 -17.43 5.25 10.18
C ILE A 94 -17.49 3.80 9.68
N ALA A 95 -18.68 3.41 9.24
CA ALA A 95 -18.88 2.10 8.64
C ALA A 95 -18.10 1.98 7.32
N PRO A 96 -17.66 0.75 6.94
CA PRO A 96 -16.93 0.55 5.70
C PRO A 96 -17.76 0.97 4.48
N ALA A 97 -17.12 1.65 3.53
CA ALA A 97 -17.76 2.08 2.29
C ALA A 97 -18.21 0.89 1.42
N THR A 98 -17.52 -0.24 1.51
CA THR A 98 -17.82 -1.46 0.78
C THR A 98 -18.10 -2.60 1.75
N GLN A 99 -19.23 -3.28 1.56
CA GLN A 99 -19.56 -4.47 2.35
C GLN A 99 -18.70 -5.65 1.93
N GLN A 100 -18.06 -6.30 2.91
CA GLN A 100 -17.26 -7.50 2.72
C GLN A 100 -17.64 -8.56 3.76
N PRO A 101 -17.42 -9.85 3.49
CA PRO A 101 -17.67 -10.93 4.47
C PRO A 101 -16.77 -10.85 5.70
N ASP A 102 -15.54 -10.36 5.53
CA ASP A 102 -14.56 -10.14 6.60
C ASP A 102 -14.50 -8.65 6.93
N VAL A 103 -15.00 -8.26 8.09
CA VAL A 103 -14.97 -6.88 8.58
C VAL A 103 -14.08 -6.83 9.81
N ARG A 104 -13.08 -5.95 9.80
CA ARG A 104 -12.19 -5.68 10.92
C ARG A 104 -12.56 -4.35 11.56
N THR A 105 -12.87 -4.37 12.84
CA THR A 105 -13.13 -3.15 13.60
C THR A 105 -11.81 -2.55 14.12
N TYR A 106 -11.69 -1.23 14.14
CA TYR A 106 -10.49 -0.59 14.66
C TYR A 106 -10.78 0.79 15.25
N VAL A 107 -9.82 1.25 16.08
CA VAL A 107 -9.77 2.61 16.60
C VAL A 107 -8.46 3.27 16.23
N VAL A 108 -8.44 4.59 16.26
CA VAL A 108 -7.24 5.40 16.07
C VAL A 108 -6.94 6.16 17.36
N HIS A 109 -5.73 5.96 17.88
CA HIS A 109 -5.17 6.73 18.96
C HIS A 109 -4.09 7.68 18.43
N VAL A 110 -4.14 8.93 18.85
CA VAL A 110 -3.15 9.94 18.46
C VAL A 110 -2.50 10.47 19.75
N GLU A 111 -1.18 10.36 19.81
CA GLU A 111 -0.44 10.86 20.97
C GLU A 111 -0.54 12.39 21.05
N THR A 112 -0.87 12.93 22.22
CA THR A 112 -1.20 14.36 22.41
C THR A 112 -0.05 15.29 22.08
N SER A 113 1.20 14.84 22.27
CA SER A 113 2.39 15.60 21.91
C SER A 113 2.49 15.91 20.40
N THR A 114 1.82 15.13 19.54
CA THR A 114 1.82 15.36 18.08
C THR A 114 1.04 16.61 17.68
N GLY A 115 0.09 17.04 18.48
CA GLY A 115 -0.81 18.16 18.17
C GLY A 115 -1.82 17.88 17.06
N LEU A 116 -1.92 16.63 16.60
CA LEU A 116 -2.86 16.21 15.56
C LEU A 116 -4.22 15.85 16.18
N ASP A 117 -5.29 16.11 15.44
CA ASP A 117 -6.65 15.72 15.85
C ASP A 117 -6.93 14.25 15.52
N ALA A 118 -7.41 13.49 16.52
CA ALA A 118 -7.64 12.05 16.36
C ALA A 118 -8.77 11.73 15.37
N ASN A 119 -9.80 12.57 15.26
CA ASN A 119 -10.87 12.33 14.29
C ASN A 119 -10.44 12.63 12.85
N GLU A 120 -9.60 13.66 12.66
CA GLU A 120 -9.04 13.97 11.34
C GLU A 120 -8.10 12.85 10.87
N VAL A 121 -7.21 12.39 11.74
CA VAL A 121 -6.32 11.25 11.43
C VAL A 121 -7.14 10.00 11.14
N ALA A 122 -8.15 9.69 11.97
CA ALA A 122 -9.00 8.52 11.79
C ALA A 122 -9.79 8.57 10.48
N GLY A 123 -10.34 9.74 10.11
CA GLY A 123 -11.01 9.93 8.83
C GLY A 123 -10.09 9.70 7.64
N TYR A 124 -8.84 10.16 7.72
CA TYR A 124 -7.82 9.91 6.68
C TYR A 124 -7.47 8.41 6.58
N VAL A 125 -7.24 7.75 7.72
CA VAL A 125 -6.96 6.31 7.76
C VAL A 125 -8.11 5.53 7.15
N GLN A 126 -9.37 5.87 7.49
CA GLN A 126 -10.56 5.22 6.90
C GLN A 126 -10.60 5.36 5.38
N GLN A 127 -10.31 6.54 4.84
CA GLN A 127 -10.27 6.76 3.39
C GLN A 127 -9.21 5.87 2.70
N VAL A 128 -8.04 5.70 3.31
CA VAL A 128 -7.01 4.79 2.79
C VAL A 128 -7.48 3.34 2.83
N LEU A 129 -8.05 2.90 3.95
CA LEU A 129 -8.49 1.52 4.15
C LEU A 129 -9.74 1.16 3.34
N ASP A 130 -10.59 2.14 3.01
CA ASP A 130 -11.76 1.96 2.13
C ASP A 130 -11.41 2.03 0.63
N SER A 131 -10.18 2.40 0.29
CA SER A 131 -9.77 2.49 -1.11
C SER A 131 -9.91 1.13 -1.82
N PRO A 132 -10.55 1.07 -3.00
CA PRO A 132 -10.62 -0.16 -3.78
C PRO A 132 -9.24 -0.66 -4.23
N ARG A 133 -8.21 0.19 -4.20
CA ARG A 133 -6.82 -0.16 -4.46
C ARG A 133 -6.13 -0.81 -3.25
N GLY A 134 -6.72 -0.65 -2.05
CA GLY A 134 -6.23 -1.20 -0.80
C GLY A 134 -6.64 -2.66 -0.55
N TRP A 135 -6.62 -3.04 0.71
CA TRP A 135 -6.94 -4.40 1.16
C TRP A 135 -8.38 -4.80 0.88
N VAL A 136 -9.32 -3.83 0.80
CA VAL A 136 -10.72 -4.06 0.41
C VAL A 136 -10.80 -4.69 -0.98
N GLY A 137 -10.13 -4.09 -1.97
CA GLY A 137 -10.12 -4.60 -3.34
C GLY A 137 -9.29 -5.87 -3.49
N TYR A 138 -8.14 -5.92 -2.82
CA TYR A 138 -7.19 -7.01 -2.97
C TYR A 138 -7.56 -8.29 -2.18
N ARG A 139 -8.06 -8.14 -0.94
CA ARG A 139 -8.35 -9.29 -0.04
C ARG A 139 -9.83 -9.43 0.32
N GLY A 140 -10.65 -8.47 -0.05
CA GLY A 140 -12.06 -8.48 0.34
C GLY A 140 -12.25 -8.31 1.85
N VAL A 141 -11.37 -7.57 2.51
CA VAL A 141 -11.45 -7.22 3.94
C VAL A 141 -11.93 -5.78 4.04
N ALA A 142 -13.04 -5.55 4.74
CA ALA A 142 -13.52 -4.21 5.05
C ALA A 142 -13.04 -3.77 6.44
N PHE A 143 -12.95 -2.46 6.64
CA PHE A 143 -12.51 -1.87 7.90
C PHE A 143 -13.57 -0.93 8.44
N HIS A 144 -13.98 -1.14 9.68
CA HIS A 144 -14.96 -0.31 10.38
C HIS A 144 -14.27 0.48 11.49
N LEU A 145 -14.17 1.77 11.30
CA LEU A 145 -13.70 2.67 12.36
C LEU A 145 -14.78 2.79 13.42
N VAL A 146 -14.53 2.30 14.63
CA VAL A 146 -15.48 2.36 15.74
C VAL A 146 -15.13 3.45 16.75
N ALA A 147 -16.15 4.07 17.35
CA ALA A 147 -15.94 5.07 18.41
C ALA A 147 -15.63 4.43 19.78
N ASP A 148 -16.07 3.18 19.99
CA ASP A 148 -15.83 2.43 21.23
C ASP A 148 -14.60 1.54 21.08
N ALA A 149 -13.51 1.92 21.77
CA ALA A 149 -12.27 1.15 21.74
C ALA A 149 -12.41 -0.30 22.22
N SER A 150 -13.41 -0.60 23.05
CA SER A 150 -13.67 -1.97 23.51
C SER A 150 -14.26 -2.89 22.44
N ALA A 151 -14.78 -2.31 21.36
CA ALA A 151 -15.34 -3.02 20.20
C ALA A 151 -14.31 -3.22 19.06
N ALA A 152 -13.08 -2.73 19.21
CA ALA A 152 -12.07 -2.78 18.19
C ALA A 152 -11.27 -4.09 18.20
N ASP A 153 -11.08 -4.69 17.02
CA ASP A 153 -10.18 -5.83 16.80
C ASP A 153 -8.72 -5.42 16.92
N PHE A 154 -8.38 -4.19 16.48
CA PHE A 154 -7.03 -3.66 16.56
C PHE A 154 -7.05 -2.14 16.79
N ALA A 155 -5.91 -1.60 17.21
CA ALA A 155 -5.70 -0.17 17.35
C ALA A 155 -4.57 0.32 16.44
N LEU A 156 -4.76 1.49 15.85
CA LEU A 156 -3.75 2.21 15.11
C LEU A 156 -3.31 3.41 15.96
N ASN A 157 -2.03 3.45 16.32
CA ASN A 157 -1.47 4.44 17.22
C ASN A 157 -0.52 5.36 16.42
N LEU A 158 -0.90 6.62 16.18
CA LEU A 158 0.00 7.60 15.61
C LEU A 158 0.75 8.27 16.74
N SER A 159 2.05 8.02 16.84
CA SER A 159 2.83 8.29 18.03
C SER A 159 4.17 8.96 17.72
N SER A 160 4.71 9.64 18.73
CA SER A 160 6.08 10.16 18.72
C SER A 160 7.11 9.06 18.57
N PRO A 161 8.30 9.34 18.00
CA PRO A 161 9.36 8.34 17.84
C PRO A 161 9.70 7.55 19.11
N PRO A 162 9.85 8.19 20.31
CA PRO A 162 10.12 7.44 21.54
C PRO A 162 8.97 6.52 21.96
N THR A 163 7.71 6.93 21.75
CA THR A 163 6.55 6.09 22.07
C THR A 163 6.45 4.89 21.13
N VAL A 164 6.75 5.09 19.83
CA VAL A 164 6.83 3.98 18.86
C VAL A 164 7.90 2.99 19.27
N ASP A 165 9.08 3.44 19.63
CA ASP A 165 10.17 2.55 20.06
C ASP A 165 9.79 1.68 21.27
N ILE A 166 9.14 2.30 22.26
CA ILE A 166 8.61 1.57 23.43
C ILE A 166 7.51 0.57 23.00
N GLY A 167 6.57 0.99 22.16
CA GLY A 167 5.44 0.17 21.70
C GLY A 167 5.85 -1.01 20.82
N CYS A 168 6.88 -0.83 20.01
CA CYS A 168 7.46 -1.86 19.15
C CYS A 168 8.34 -2.86 19.92
N GLY A 169 8.85 -2.47 21.08
CA GLY A 169 9.52 -3.35 22.03
C GLY A 169 10.74 -4.06 21.44
N ALA A 170 10.64 -5.38 21.25
CA ALA A 170 11.76 -6.19 20.71
C ALA A 170 12.06 -5.97 19.22
N LEU A 171 11.18 -5.28 18.51
CA LEU A 171 11.44 -4.84 17.14
C LEU A 171 12.29 -3.56 17.24
N ASP A 172 13.58 -3.67 16.98
CA ASP A 172 14.51 -2.52 17.02
C ASP A 172 14.15 -1.53 15.89
N THR A 173 13.25 -0.58 16.21
CA THR A 173 12.86 0.49 15.28
C THR A 173 13.78 1.69 15.37
N GLY A 174 14.58 1.79 16.43
CA GLY A 174 15.43 2.93 16.73
C GLY A 174 14.64 4.26 16.81
N GLY A 175 13.33 4.21 17.09
CA GLY A 175 12.46 5.38 17.04
C GLY A 175 12.28 5.95 15.62
N THR A 176 12.68 5.21 14.57
CA THR A 176 12.64 5.69 13.18
C THR A 176 11.49 5.07 12.40
N TRP A 177 11.21 3.78 12.61
CA TRP A 177 10.26 3.01 11.80
C TRP A 177 8.94 2.78 12.53
N SER A 178 7.87 2.62 11.73
CA SER A 178 6.58 2.09 12.18
C SER A 178 6.67 0.59 12.43
N CYS A 179 5.70 0.02 13.13
CA CYS A 179 5.65 -1.42 13.38
C CYS A 179 4.26 -1.93 13.71
N ARG A 180 4.08 -3.26 13.69
CA ARG A 180 2.92 -3.94 14.24
C ARG A 180 3.34 -4.96 15.31
N VAL A 181 2.73 -4.90 16.49
CA VAL A 181 2.90 -5.86 17.58
C VAL A 181 1.53 -6.37 18.06
N GLY A 182 1.24 -7.63 17.80
CA GLY A 182 -0.08 -8.19 18.12
C GLY A 182 -1.20 -7.50 17.35
N ASN A 183 -2.15 -6.91 18.08
CA ASN A 183 -3.24 -6.09 17.53
C ASN A 183 -2.98 -4.57 17.64
N GLN A 184 -1.74 -4.17 17.88
CA GLN A 184 -1.34 -2.77 17.93
C GLN A 184 -0.49 -2.44 16.71
N VAL A 185 -0.94 -1.45 15.93
CA VAL A 185 -0.21 -0.84 14.84
C VAL A 185 0.34 0.48 15.32
N PHE A 186 1.64 0.68 15.25
CA PHE A 186 2.29 1.95 15.61
C PHE A 186 2.80 2.64 14.35
N LEU A 187 2.26 3.83 14.07
CA LEU A 187 2.72 4.71 13.01
C LEU A 187 3.59 5.81 13.61
N ASN A 188 4.78 5.97 13.06
CA ASN A 188 5.73 6.97 13.50
C ASN A 188 5.36 8.34 12.92
N VAL A 189 5.15 9.34 13.80
CA VAL A 189 4.71 10.68 13.38
C VAL A 189 5.75 11.42 12.56
N ASP A 190 7.06 11.15 12.74
CA ASP A 190 8.09 11.74 11.89
C ASP A 190 7.96 11.24 10.44
N ARG A 191 7.61 9.97 10.29
CA ARG A 191 7.33 9.40 8.95
C ARG A 191 6.04 9.97 8.39
N TRP A 192 5.04 10.18 9.22
CA TRP A 192 3.80 10.83 8.84
C TRP A 192 3.99 12.24 8.29
N TRP A 193 4.91 13.02 8.88
CA TRP A 193 5.18 14.40 8.47
C TRP A 193 6.20 14.52 7.34
N PHE A 194 7.20 13.64 7.29
CA PHE A 194 8.38 13.87 6.47
C PHE A 194 8.64 12.79 5.42
N ALA A 195 7.95 11.66 5.47
CA ALA A 195 8.29 10.47 4.69
C ALA A 195 9.74 10.00 4.94
N THR A 196 10.36 9.39 3.94
CA THR A 196 11.75 8.95 3.95
C THR A 196 12.46 9.39 2.67
N PRO A 197 13.80 9.42 2.62
CA PRO A 197 14.54 9.75 1.41
C PRO A 197 14.23 8.88 0.19
N THR A 198 13.82 7.63 0.41
CA THR A 198 13.41 6.71 -0.67
C THR A 198 12.13 7.17 -1.41
N TRP A 199 11.35 8.05 -0.80
CA TRP A 199 10.13 8.62 -1.36
C TRP A 199 10.30 10.07 -1.84
N ASN A 200 11.53 10.57 -1.95
CA ASN A 200 11.78 11.89 -2.50
C ASN A 200 11.23 12.03 -3.92
N GLY A 201 10.45 13.10 -4.15
CA GLY A 201 9.79 13.36 -5.43
C GLY A 201 8.38 12.77 -5.54
N TYR A 202 7.91 12.01 -4.56
CA TYR A 202 6.54 11.48 -4.46
C TYR A 202 5.69 12.30 -3.49
N LEU A 203 4.37 12.13 -3.57
CA LEU A 203 3.45 12.83 -2.67
C LEU A 203 3.55 12.26 -1.25
N LEU A 204 3.48 13.14 -0.26
CA LEU A 204 3.48 12.74 1.16
C LEU A 204 2.26 11.86 1.49
N ASP A 205 1.12 12.12 0.85
CA ASP A 205 -0.08 11.33 1.05
C ASP A 205 0.05 9.90 0.49
N ASP A 206 0.80 9.71 -0.60
CA ASP A 206 1.13 8.37 -1.09
C ASP A 206 2.03 7.62 -0.08
N TYR A 207 2.99 8.31 0.53
CA TYR A 207 3.80 7.70 1.58
C TYR A 207 2.98 7.32 2.82
N ARG A 208 2.05 8.19 3.24
CA ARG A 208 1.14 7.89 4.37
C ARG A 208 0.24 6.68 4.06
N ALA A 209 -0.30 6.62 2.84
CA ALA A 209 -1.08 5.47 2.39
C ALA A 209 -0.24 4.19 2.37
N TYR A 210 1.01 4.25 1.89
CA TYR A 210 1.96 3.14 1.98
C TYR A 210 2.15 2.68 3.43
N MET A 211 2.47 3.60 4.33
CA MET A 211 2.74 3.29 5.75
C MET A 211 1.54 2.62 6.42
N ILE A 212 0.32 3.14 6.21
CA ILE A 212 -0.92 2.55 6.72
C ILE A 212 -1.12 1.15 6.15
N ASN A 213 -1.06 0.98 4.82
CA ASN A 213 -1.28 -0.30 4.17
C ASN A 213 -0.22 -1.33 4.55
N HIS A 214 1.05 -0.93 4.72
CA HIS A 214 2.14 -1.82 5.13
C HIS A 214 1.90 -2.39 6.53
N GLU A 215 1.66 -1.52 7.51
CA GLU A 215 1.49 -1.96 8.90
C GLU A 215 0.16 -2.72 9.12
N VAL A 216 -0.92 -2.30 8.44
CA VAL A 216 -2.17 -3.06 8.43
C VAL A 216 -1.99 -4.39 7.69
N GLY A 217 -1.16 -4.45 6.66
CA GLY A 217 -0.77 -5.71 6.01
C GLY A 217 -0.13 -6.70 6.98
N HIS A 218 0.74 -6.22 7.88
CA HIS A 218 1.26 -7.07 8.97
C HIS A 218 0.17 -7.54 9.93
N TYR A 219 -0.81 -6.69 10.25
CA TYR A 219 -1.97 -7.09 11.04
C TYR A 219 -2.79 -8.19 10.33
N LEU A 220 -2.93 -8.12 9.02
CA LEU A 220 -3.60 -9.14 8.19
C LEU A 220 -2.77 -10.43 8.00
N GLY A 221 -1.53 -10.47 8.52
CA GLY A 221 -0.67 -11.65 8.50
C GLY A 221 0.34 -11.71 7.35
N PHE A 222 0.52 -10.62 6.59
CA PHE A 222 1.53 -10.56 5.55
C PHE A 222 2.93 -10.28 6.13
N GLY A 223 3.92 -10.99 5.61
CA GLY A 223 5.34 -10.76 5.91
C GLY A 223 6.01 -9.83 4.89
N HIS A 224 7.25 -9.42 5.18
CA HIS A 224 8.03 -8.63 4.25
C HIS A 224 8.36 -9.42 2.97
N VAL A 225 8.38 -8.69 1.86
CA VAL A 225 8.79 -9.20 0.55
C VAL A 225 9.82 -8.26 -0.07
N THR A 226 10.44 -8.69 -1.17
CA THR A 226 11.46 -7.90 -1.87
C THR A 226 10.96 -7.43 -3.23
N CYS A 227 11.63 -6.42 -3.80
CA CYS A 227 11.41 -5.96 -5.16
C CYS A 227 11.51 -7.13 -6.16
N PRO A 228 10.49 -7.39 -6.99
CA PRO A 228 10.48 -8.50 -7.92
C PRO A 228 11.40 -8.26 -9.14
N ALA A 229 11.52 -7.01 -9.58
CA ALA A 229 12.39 -6.61 -10.68
C ALA A 229 12.59 -5.09 -10.68
N ALA A 230 13.77 -4.63 -11.06
CA ALA A 230 14.04 -3.20 -11.21
C ALA A 230 13.05 -2.51 -12.17
N GLY A 231 12.56 -1.33 -11.79
CA GLY A 231 11.55 -0.58 -12.52
C GLY A 231 10.11 -1.07 -12.35
N SER A 232 9.88 -2.17 -11.60
CA SER A 232 8.52 -2.57 -11.22
C SER A 232 7.98 -1.72 -10.08
N ALA A 233 6.65 -1.64 -9.95
CA ALA A 233 6.04 -1.12 -8.73
C ALA A 233 6.47 -1.99 -7.53
N SER A 234 6.80 -1.33 -6.44
CA SER A 234 7.19 -2.01 -5.19
C SER A 234 5.98 -2.73 -4.58
N PRO A 235 6.12 -3.99 -4.14
CA PRO A 235 5.10 -4.58 -3.29
C PRO A 235 4.86 -3.71 -2.03
N VAL A 236 3.60 -3.58 -1.60
CA VAL A 236 3.32 -2.78 -0.40
C VAL A 236 4.01 -3.34 0.85
N MET A 237 4.18 -4.66 0.90
CA MET A 237 4.90 -5.33 1.98
C MET A 237 6.43 -5.30 1.86
N GLN A 238 6.99 -4.66 0.84
CA GLN A 238 8.42 -4.32 0.83
C GLN A 238 8.68 -3.17 1.82
N GLN A 239 9.81 -3.21 2.52
CA GLN A 239 10.24 -2.13 3.42
C GLN A 239 10.70 -0.91 2.62
N GLN A 240 9.76 -0.27 1.91
CA GLN A 240 10.03 0.84 1.00
C GLN A 240 10.60 2.06 1.71
N SER A 241 10.34 2.22 3.00
CA SER A 241 10.92 3.27 3.83
C SER A 241 12.45 3.14 3.97
N ILE A 242 12.99 1.92 3.82
CA ILE A 242 14.41 1.62 3.99
C ILE A 242 15.10 1.55 2.63
N THR A 243 14.53 0.77 1.71
CA THR A 243 15.11 0.58 0.39
C THR A 243 14.06 0.13 -0.63
N LEU A 244 14.20 0.64 -1.85
CA LEU A 244 13.37 0.23 -2.99
C LEU A 244 13.98 -0.92 -3.79
N ASN A 245 15.30 -1.18 -3.63
CA ASN A 245 16.01 -2.24 -4.37
C ASN A 245 15.77 -2.20 -5.90
N GLY A 246 15.62 -0.98 -6.45
CA GLY A 246 15.37 -0.75 -7.87
C GLY A 246 13.90 -0.72 -8.29
N CYS A 247 12.96 -1.01 -7.40
CA CYS A 247 11.53 -0.78 -7.65
C CYS A 247 11.16 0.70 -7.56
N GLU A 248 10.00 1.05 -8.12
CA GLU A 248 9.35 2.35 -7.95
C GLU A 248 8.44 2.32 -6.72
N PRO A 249 8.35 3.40 -5.92
CA PRO A 249 7.45 3.48 -4.77
C PRO A 249 6.00 3.19 -5.15
N ASN A 250 5.31 2.44 -4.31
CA ASN A 250 3.90 2.10 -4.52
C ASN A 250 3.18 1.92 -3.18
N PRO A 251 2.08 2.67 -2.92
CA PRO A 251 1.34 2.59 -1.68
C PRO A 251 0.26 1.51 -1.64
N TRP A 252 -0.02 0.79 -2.74
CA TRP A 252 -1.22 -0.02 -2.88
C TRP A 252 -0.94 -1.49 -3.15
N PRO A 253 -1.62 -2.44 -2.47
CA PRO A 253 -1.46 -3.88 -2.68
C PRO A 253 -2.05 -4.38 -4.01
N ASP A 254 -2.98 -3.66 -4.64
CA ASP A 254 -3.64 -4.07 -5.89
C ASP A 254 -2.68 -4.12 -7.09
N VAL A 255 -1.64 -3.29 -7.07
CA VAL A 255 -0.70 -3.13 -8.20
C VAL A 255 0.21 -4.35 -8.36
N THR A 256 0.60 -4.97 -7.26
CA THR A 256 1.64 -6.00 -7.23
C THR A 256 1.12 -7.39 -6.87
N GLY A 257 -0.11 -7.50 -6.38
CA GLY A 257 -0.67 -8.78 -5.96
C GLY A 257 0.14 -9.41 -4.84
N GLU A 258 0.08 -8.85 -3.64
CA GLU A 258 0.82 -9.31 -2.47
C GLU A 258 0.56 -10.80 -2.22
N LYS A 259 1.63 -11.58 -2.03
CA LYS A 259 1.55 -13.00 -1.68
C LYS A 259 1.80 -13.16 -0.18
N ASN A 260 1.06 -14.05 0.44
CA ASN A 260 1.43 -14.51 1.79
C ASN A 260 2.83 -15.10 1.72
N GLY A 261 3.74 -14.57 2.52
CA GLY A 261 5.09 -15.09 2.66
C GLY A 261 5.10 -16.48 3.32
#